data_7c6ad22ff97b61e52623f68856ce5fcb
#
_entry.id   7c6ad22ff97b61e52623f68856ce5fcb
#
_cell.length_a   1.000
_cell.length_b   1.000
_cell.length_c   1.000
_cell.angle_alpha   90.00
_cell.angle_beta   90.00
_cell.angle_gamma   90.00
#
_symmetry.space_group_name_H-M   'P 1'
#
loop_
_entity.id
_entity.type
_entity.pdbx_description
1 polymer ?
#
loop_
_entity_poly.entity_id
_entity_poly.type
_entity_poly.pdbx_seq_one_letter_code
_entity_poly.pdbx_strand_id
1 'polypeptide(L)'
;MAVREILKMGDPRLLRVAQPVTAFNTPELHALLKDLDDTMLAANGAGLAAPQIGVDLQVVVFGSGEVNPRYPDAPVVPYTVLINPVLTPLGDDEEEGWEGCLSVPGLRGVVPRFKCLRYQGLDENGHPIDRTVDGFHARVVQHECDHLIGVLYPMRVRDFSRFGYTEVLFPGLDDADD
;
A
#
# COMPACT_ATOMS: atom_id res chain seq x y z
N MET A 1 -8.46 -6.52 18.90
CA MET A 1 -8.76 -5.21 18.30
C MET A 1 -7.69 -4.23 18.70
N ALA A 2 -6.76 -3.93 17.82
CA ALA A 2 -5.71 -3.00 18.14
C ALA A 2 -5.28 -2.21 16.91
N VAL A 3 -5.27 -0.88 17.05
CA VAL A 3 -4.47 -0.02 16.20
C VAL A 3 -3.01 -0.32 16.53
N ARG A 4 -2.27 -0.78 15.53
CA ARG A 4 -0.87 -1.18 15.68
C ARG A 4 0.06 -0.01 15.38
N GLU A 5 1.24 -0.04 15.97
CA GLU A 5 2.31 0.89 15.58
C GLU A 5 2.75 0.60 14.15
N ILE A 6 2.81 1.65 13.32
CA ILE A 6 3.33 1.55 11.95
C ILE A 6 4.84 1.78 12.00
N LEU A 7 5.59 0.81 11.50
CA LEU A 7 7.04 0.90 11.40
C LEU A 7 7.44 2.00 10.43
N LYS A 8 8.51 2.71 10.75
CA LYS A 8 9.03 3.80 9.92
C LYS A 8 10.25 3.36 9.14
N MET A 9 10.44 3.96 7.97
CA MET A 9 11.63 3.78 7.14
C MET A 9 12.91 3.91 7.98
N GLY A 10 13.81 2.94 7.87
CA GLY A 10 14.97 2.72 8.73
C GLY A 10 14.85 1.45 9.57
N ASP A 11 13.63 0.98 9.85
CA ASP A 11 13.44 -0.31 10.50
C ASP A 11 13.75 -1.44 9.50
N PRO A 12 14.69 -2.36 9.83
CA PRO A 12 15.11 -3.42 8.90
C PRO A 12 13.98 -4.40 8.55
N ARG A 13 12.93 -4.49 9.36
CA ARG A 13 11.77 -5.33 9.08
C ARG A 13 11.00 -4.89 7.82
N LEU A 14 11.11 -3.62 7.43
CA LEU A 14 10.52 -3.10 6.19
C LEU A 14 11.28 -3.51 4.92
N LEU A 15 12.48 -4.02 5.08
CA LEU A 15 13.36 -4.41 3.95
C LEU A 15 13.36 -5.93 3.70
N ARG A 16 12.55 -6.69 4.44
CA ARG A 16 12.45 -8.15 4.27
C ARG A 16 11.57 -8.51 3.07
N VAL A 17 11.83 -9.67 2.50
CA VAL A 17 10.88 -10.35 1.63
C VAL A 17 9.91 -11.14 2.51
N ALA A 18 8.63 -10.82 2.44
CA ALA A 18 7.60 -11.42 3.27
C ALA A 18 7.35 -12.88 2.90
N GLN A 19 6.92 -13.66 3.89
CA GLN A 19 6.61 -15.08 3.75
C GLN A 19 5.19 -15.30 3.23
N PRO A 20 4.94 -16.33 2.41
CA PRO A 20 3.59 -16.64 1.96
C PRO A 20 2.71 -17.10 3.11
N VAL A 21 1.43 -16.78 3.03
CA VAL A 21 0.39 -17.35 3.89
C VAL A 21 0.07 -18.76 3.39
N THR A 22 0.03 -19.73 4.29
CA THR A 22 -0.21 -21.15 3.96
C THR A 22 -1.52 -21.70 4.53
N ALA A 23 -2.14 -20.99 5.49
CA ALA A 23 -3.41 -21.37 6.09
C ALA A 23 -4.40 -20.20 6.01
N PHE A 24 -5.60 -20.48 5.52
CA PHE A 24 -6.64 -19.50 5.28
C PHE A 24 -7.82 -19.73 6.22
N ASN A 25 -8.65 -18.71 6.37
CA ASN A 25 -9.83 -18.73 7.25
C ASN A 25 -9.49 -19.14 8.69
N THR A 26 -8.33 -18.71 9.18
CA THR A 26 -7.89 -19.00 10.55
C THR A 26 -8.17 -17.80 11.47
N PRO A 27 -8.34 -18.04 12.81
CA PRO A 27 -8.48 -16.95 13.76
C PRO A 27 -7.30 -15.97 13.72
N GLU A 28 -6.08 -16.47 13.53
CA GLU A 28 -4.86 -15.66 13.46
C GLU A 28 -4.86 -14.74 12.24
N LEU A 29 -5.27 -15.24 11.07
CA LEU A 29 -5.37 -14.44 9.85
C LEU A 29 -6.46 -13.39 10.00
N HIS A 30 -7.63 -13.74 10.53
CA HIS A 30 -8.70 -12.77 10.78
C HIS A 30 -8.30 -11.69 11.78
N ALA A 31 -7.56 -12.05 12.83
CA ALA A 31 -7.03 -11.08 13.79
C ALA A 31 -6.03 -10.11 13.14
N LEU A 32 -5.12 -10.62 12.29
CA LEU A 32 -4.18 -9.81 11.53
C LEU A 32 -4.90 -8.82 10.61
N LEU A 33 -5.90 -9.29 9.86
CA LEU A 33 -6.68 -8.45 8.95
C LEU A 33 -7.41 -7.35 9.70
N LYS A 34 -7.99 -7.68 10.87
CA LYS A 34 -8.64 -6.67 11.69
C LYS A 34 -7.66 -5.62 12.22
N ASP A 35 -6.47 -6.03 12.65
CA ASP A 35 -5.42 -5.10 13.08
C ASP A 35 -4.97 -4.17 11.92
N LEU A 36 -4.83 -4.72 10.70
CA LEU A 36 -4.52 -3.93 9.51
C LEU A 36 -5.61 -2.92 9.19
N ASP A 37 -6.87 -3.34 9.22
CA ASP A 37 -8.02 -2.47 8.95
C ASP A 37 -8.14 -1.34 9.98
N ASP A 38 -8.09 -1.68 11.26
CA ASP A 38 -8.17 -0.70 12.34
C ASP A 38 -7.02 0.32 12.25
N THR A 39 -5.82 -0.15 11.91
CA THR A 39 -4.63 0.70 11.78
C THR A 39 -4.71 1.60 10.54
N MET A 40 -5.09 1.02 9.39
CA MET A 40 -5.26 1.77 8.14
C MET A 40 -6.32 2.86 8.29
N LEU A 41 -7.46 2.54 8.89
CA LEU A 41 -8.55 3.49 9.11
C LEU A 41 -8.12 4.62 10.05
N ALA A 42 -7.45 4.30 11.15
CA ALA A 42 -6.97 5.29 12.12
C ALA A 42 -5.95 6.26 11.52
N ALA A 43 -5.19 5.83 10.51
CA ALA A 43 -4.18 6.62 9.83
C ALA A 43 -4.66 7.26 8.51
N ASN A 44 -5.95 7.13 8.16
CA ASN A 44 -6.51 7.57 6.86
C ASN A 44 -5.72 7.02 5.64
N GLY A 45 -5.17 5.83 5.76
CA GLY A 45 -4.36 5.21 4.70
C GLY A 45 -5.19 4.75 3.50
N ALA A 46 -4.59 4.77 2.31
CA ALA A 46 -5.16 4.17 1.11
C ALA A 46 -4.95 2.65 1.07
N GLY A 47 -3.95 2.17 1.79
CA GLY A 47 -3.62 0.77 1.96
C GLY A 47 -2.64 0.56 3.12
N LEU A 48 -2.44 -0.69 3.48
CA LEU A 48 -1.46 -1.08 4.50
C LEU A 48 -1.04 -2.53 4.28
N ALA A 49 0.26 -2.78 4.40
CA ALA A 49 0.85 -4.12 4.28
C ALA A 49 1.23 -4.68 5.65
N ALA A 50 1.13 -5.99 5.82
CA ALA A 50 1.49 -6.66 7.07
C ALA A 50 2.92 -6.35 7.56
N PRO A 51 3.94 -6.26 6.69
CA PRO A 51 5.28 -5.85 7.12
C PRO A 51 5.32 -4.47 7.80
N GLN A 52 4.43 -3.55 7.46
CA GLN A 52 4.38 -2.22 8.08
C GLN A 52 3.94 -2.24 9.55
N ILE A 53 3.30 -3.29 10.00
CA ILE A 53 2.99 -3.52 11.41
C ILE A 53 3.84 -4.65 12.02
N GLY A 54 4.96 -4.99 11.37
CA GLY A 54 5.96 -5.94 11.86
C GLY A 54 5.62 -7.41 11.63
N VAL A 55 4.61 -7.73 10.82
CA VAL A 55 4.21 -9.10 10.52
C VAL A 55 4.80 -9.54 9.18
N ASP A 56 5.61 -10.60 9.20
CA ASP A 56 6.35 -11.11 8.05
C ASP A 56 5.51 -12.05 7.18
N LEU A 57 4.42 -11.53 6.64
CA LEU A 57 3.49 -12.28 5.79
C LEU A 57 3.08 -11.48 4.56
N GLN A 58 2.85 -12.19 3.45
CA GLN A 58 2.36 -11.61 2.20
C GLN A 58 0.85 -11.30 2.29
N VAL A 59 0.52 -10.27 3.05
CA VAL A 59 -0.84 -9.77 3.24
C VAL A 59 -0.85 -8.26 3.05
N VAL A 60 -1.74 -7.76 2.20
CA VAL A 60 -2.03 -6.35 2.07
C VAL A 60 -3.54 -6.11 2.11
N VAL A 61 -3.92 -4.95 2.63
CA VAL A 61 -5.29 -4.43 2.53
C VAL A 61 -5.23 -3.07 1.84
N PHE A 62 -6.21 -2.75 1.03
CA PHE A 62 -6.28 -1.45 0.37
C PHE A 62 -7.71 -1.12 -0.06
N GLY A 63 -7.94 0.18 -0.30
CA GLY A 63 -9.24 0.70 -0.66
C GLY A 63 -10.19 0.76 0.53
N SER A 64 -11.26 1.51 0.37
CA SER A 64 -12.31 1.62 1.38
C SER A 64 -13.71 1.59 0.77
N GLY A 65 -13.78 1.65 -0.57
CA GLY A 65 -15.04 1.87 -1.29
C GLY A 65 -15.51 3.33 -1.25
N GLU A 66 -14.70 4.22 -0.69
CA GLU A 66 -14.96 5.66 -0.57
C GLU A 66 -13.76 6.47 -1.05
N VAL A 67 -13.94 7.77 -1.25
CA VAL A 67 -12.84 8.69 -1.58
C VAL A 67 -11.89 8.79 -0.40
N ASN A 68 -10.60 8.57 -0.66
CA ASN A 68 -9.58 8.69 0.38
C ASN A 68 -9.23 10.16 0.63
N PRO A 69 -9.23 10.64 1.90
CA PRO A 69 -8.91 12.03 2.23
C PRO A 69 -7.50 12.47 1.78
N ARG A 70 -6.54 11.56 1.74
CA ARG A 70 -5.17 11.83 1.28
C ARG A 70 -5.06 11.99 -0.24
N TYR A 71 -6.04 11.49 -0.97
CA TYR A 71 -6.11 11.51 -2.44
C TYR A 71 -7.52 11.91 -2.90
N PRO A 72 -7.97 13.16 -2.60
CA PRO A 72 -9.37 13.55 -2.78
C PRO A 72 -9.83 13.55 -4.24
N ASP A 73 -8.90 13.71 -5.19
CA ASP A 73 -9.18 13.73 -6.62
C ASP A 73 -9.04 12.34 -7.28
N ALA A 74 -8.62 11.33 -6.52
CA ALA A 74 -8.42 9.99 -7.05
C ALA A 74 -9.73 9.20 -7.11
N PRO A 75 -9.86 8.27 -8.09
CA PRO A 75 -11.00 7.36 -8.15
C PRO A 75 -11.12 6.49 -6.89
N VAL A 76 -12.35 6.10 -6.59
CA VAL A 76 -12.64 5.16 -5.49
C VAL A 76 -12.04 3.79 -5.80
N VAL A 77 -11.32 3.22 -4.84
CA VAL A 77 -10.78 1.86 -4.90
C VAL A 77 -11.61 0.96 -3.98
N PRO A 78 -12.14 -0.17 -4.47
CA PRO A 78 -12.90 -1.08 -3.62
C PRO A 78 -12.02 -1.67 -2.52
N TYR A 79 -12.60 -1.83 -1.32
CA TYR A 79 -11.90 -2.52 -0.24
C TYR A 79 -11.49 -3.92 -0.68
N THR A 80 -10.23 -4.27 -0.49
CA THR A 80 -9.66 -5.53 -0.94
C THR A 80 -8.67 -6.05 0.09
N VAL A 81 -8.81 -7.32 0.42
CA VAL A 81 -7.79 -8.13 1.08
C VAL A 81 -7.08 -8.92 -0.02
N LEU A 82 -5.77 -8.79 -0.11
CA LEU A 82 -4.98 -9.48 -1.14
C LEU A 82 -3.82 -10.22 -0.48
N ILE A 83 -3.82 -11.54 -0.62
CA ILE A 83 -2.86 -12.45 0.01
C ILE A 83 -2.08 -13.20 -1.07
N ASN A 84 -0.78 -13.36 -0.88
CA ASN A 84 0.13 -14.01 -1.82
C ASN A 84 0.01 -13.43 -3.25
N PRO A 85 0.13 -12.12 -3.42
CA PRO A 85 -0.13 -11.49 -4.69
C PRO A 85 0.92 -11.81 -5.75
N VAL A 86 0.46 -11.90 -7.00
CA VAL A 86 1.28 -11.91 -8.20
C VAL A 86 0.83 -10.77 -9.09
N LEU A 87 1.74 -9.87 -9.44
CA LEU A 87 1.49 -8.71 -10.27
C LEU A 87 2.09 -8.94 -11.67
N THR A 88 1.28 -8.69 -12.69
CA THR A 88 1.69 -8.79 -14.09
C THR A 88 1.39 -7.47 -14.79
N PRO A 89 2.41 -6.64 -15.09
CA PRO A 89 2.21 -5.43 -15.90
C PRO A 89 1.64 -5.78 -17.28
N LEU A 90 0.70 -4.97 -17.74
CA LEU A 90 0.11 -5.11 -19.07
C LEU A 90 0.66 -4.00 -19.99
N GLY A 91 1.84 -4.26 -20.54
CA GLY A 91 2.59 -3.32 -21.35
C GLY A 91 3.67 -2.59 -20.54
N ASP A 92 4.42 -1.73 -21.22
CA ASP A 92 5.56 -0.99 -20.66
C ASP A 92 5.20 0.46 -20.29
N ASP A 93 3.96 0.88 -20.51
CA ASP A 93 3.53 2.24 -20.21
C ASP A 93 3.53 2.50 -18.71
N GLU A 94 4.25 3.54 -18.33
CA GLU A 94 4.29 4.04 -16.96
C GLU A 94 3.54 5.36 -16.85
N GLU A 95 3.04 5.64 -15.67
CA GLU A 95 2.43 6.90 -15.27
C GLU A 95 3.11 7.42 -14.01
N GLU A 96 3.56 8.67 -14.04
CA GLU A 96 4.11 9.33 -12.86
C GLU A 96 2.99 9.89 -11.99
N GLY A 97 3.15 9.82 -10.69
CA GLY A 97 2.20 10.40 -9.75
C GLY A 97 2.80 10.55 -8.37
N TRP A 98 2.24 11.48 -7.60
CA TRP A 98 2.63 11.70 -6.22
C TRP A 98 2.20 10.55 -5.33
N GLU A 99 3.13 10.09 -4.49
CA GLU A 99 2.87 9.09 -3.46
C GLU A 99 3.40 9.57 -2.11
N GLY A 100 2.69 9.15 -1.06
CA GLY A 100 3.14 9.14 0.31
C GLY A 100 3.03 7.72 0.86
N CYS A 101 3.57 7.49 2.05
CA CYS A 101 3.50 6.21 2.72
C CYS A 101 3.42 6.41 4.22
N LEU A 102 2.59 5.64 4.89
CA LEU A 102 2.45 5.70 6.35
C LEU A 102 3.75 5.33 7.08
N SER A 103 4.64 4.58 6.43
CA SER A 103 5.98 4.27 6.92
C SER A 103 7.03 5.34 6.61
N VAL A 104 6.67 6.38 5.86
CA VAL A 104 7.53 7.52 5.48
C VAL A 104 6.76 8.82 5.74
N PRO A 105 6.41 9.10 7.00
CA PRO A 105 5.55 10.23 7.35
C PRO A 105 6.19 11.58 6.99
N GLY A 106 5.36 12.52 6.55
CA GLY A 106 5.76 13.90 6.25
C GLY A 106 6.45 14.07 4.90
N LEU A 107 6.68 13.02 4.14
CA LEU A 107 7.34 13.07 2.83
C LEU A 107 6.39 12.66 1.71
N ARG A 108 6.59 13.25 0.53
CA ARG A 108 5.95 12.84 -0.72
C ARG A 108 6.95 12.86 -1.86
N GLY A 109 6.70 12.02 -2.87
CA GLY A 109 7.55 11.95 -4.05
C GLY A 109 6.79 11.49 -5.28
N VAL A 110 7.30 11.87 -6.44
CA VAL A 110 6.77 11.39 -7.72
C VAL A 110 7.37 10.02 -8.04
N VAL A 111 6.50 9.06 -8.24
CA VAL A 111 6.85 7.66 -8.47
C VAL A 111 6.25 7.20 -9.80
N PRO A 112 7.07 6.62 -10.70
CA PRO A 112 6.55 5.94 -11.88
C PRO A 112 5.96 4.59 -11.50
N ARG A 113 4.78 4.30 -12.03
CA ARG A 113 4.11 3.01 -11.88
C ARG A 113 3.60 2.53 -13.24
N PHE A 114 3.54 1.22 -13.43
CA PHE A 114 2.85 0.67 -14.60
C PHE A 114 1.41 1.17 -14.62
N LYS A 115 0.98 1.64 -15.81
CA LYS A 115 -0.33 2.23 -16.01
C LYS A 115 -1.45 1.20 -15.93
N CYS A 116 -1.22 0.02 -16.50
CA CYS A 116 -2.15 -1.11 -16.50
C CYS A 116 -1.51 -2.33 -15.85
N LEU A 117 -2.27 -3.02 -15.04
CA LEU A 117 -1.80 -4.13 -14.22
C LEU A 117 -2.88 -5.20 -14.09
N ARG A 118 -2.48 -6.46 -14.23
CA ARG A 118 -3.25 -7.60 -13.72
C ARG A 118 -2.67 -8.03 -12.39
N TYR A 119 -3.49 -8.19 -11.38
CA TYR A 119 -3.06 -8.79 -10.13
C TYR A 119 -3.91 -9.98 -9.76
N GLN A 120 -3.25 -11.00 -9.25
CA GLN A 120 -3.84 -12.24 -8.81
C GLN A 120 -3.38 -12.52 -7.39
N GLY A 121 -4.20 -13.18 -6.62
CA GLY A 121 -3.92 -13.57 -5.24
C GLY A 121 -5.12 -14.27 -4.64
N LEU A 122 -5.16 -14.29 -3.32
CA LEU A 122 -6.22 -14.96 -2.55
C LEU A 122 -6.84 -13.97 -1.56
N ASP A 123 -8.11 -14.18 -1.24
CA ASP A 123 -8.77 -13.51 -0.12
C ASP A 123 -8.52 -14.24 1.21
N GLU A 124 -9.13 -13.77 2.29
CA GLU A 124 -9.01 -14.35 3.63
C GLU A 124 -9.55 -15.78 3.75
N ASN A 125 -10.38 -16.21 2.83
CA ASN A 125 -10.96 -17.56 2.77
C ASN A 125 -10.18 -18.47 1.83
N GLY A 126 -9.13 -17.96 1.18
CA GLY A 126 -8.37 -18.71 0.17
C GLY A 126 -9.04 -18.73 -1.20
N HIS A 127 -10.07 -17.90 -1.44
CA HIS A 127 -10.70 -17.80 -2.75
C HIS A 127 -9.84 -16.92 -3.68
N PRO A 128 -9.72 -17.27 -4.98
CA PRO A 128 -8.90 -16.53 -5.91
C PRO A 128 -9.45 -15.13 -6.21
N ILE A 129 -8.53 -14.18 -6.28
CA ILE A 129 -8.75 -12.82 -6.79
C ILE A 129 -7.96 -12.70 -8.09
N ASP A 130 -8.59 -12.19 -9.14
CA ASP A 130 -7.97 -11.94 -10.44
C ASP A 130 -8.61 -10.69 -11.05
N ARG A 131 -7.85 -9.60 -11.10
CA ARG A 131 -8.34 -8.31 -11.58
C ARG A 131 -7.35 -7.66 -12.51
N THR A 132 -7.87 -7.01 -13.55
CA THR A 132 -7.12 -6.11 -14.42
C THR A 132 -7.56 -4.69 -14.13
N VAL A 133 -6.61 -3.83 -13.78
CA VAL A 133 -6.87 -2.45 -13.31
C VAL A 133 -5.88 -1.47 -13.93
N ASP A 134 -6.21 -0.20 -13.85
CA ASP A 134 -5.37 0.90 -14.32
C ASP A 134 -5.36 2.08 -13.34
N GLY A 135 -4.59 3.12 -13.67
CA GLY A 135 -4.60 4.39 -12.97
C GLY A 135 -4.28 4.27 -11.47
N PHE A 136 -5.07 4.96 -10.65
CA PHE A 136 -4.83 5.02 -9.21
C PHE A 136 -4.98 3.65 -8.52
N HIS A 137 -5.95 2.83 -8.95
CA HIS A 137 -6.10 1.47 -8.43
C HIS A 137 -4.82 0.64 -8.67
N ALA A 138 -4.28 0.68 -9.89
CA ALA A 138 -3.03 -0.01 -10.21
C ALA A 138 -1.85 0.54 -9.38
N ARG A 139 -1.80 1.85 -9.15
CA ARG A 139 -0.77 2.50 -8.32
C ARG A 139 -0.78 2.00 -6.88
N VAL A 140 -1.96 1.98 -6.26
CA VAL A 140 -2.13 1.53 -4.87
C VAL A 140 -1.69 0.07 -4.72
N VAL A 141 -2.12 -0.81 -5.62
CA VAL A 141 -1.73 -2.24 -5.58
C VAL A 141 -0.22 -2.41 -5.68
N GLN A 142 0.43 -1.69 -6.60
CA GLN A 142 1.88 -1.75 -6.78
C GLN A 142 2.63 -1.23 -5.54
N HIS A 143 2.15 -0.14 -4.95
CA HIS A 143 2.73 0.43 -3.73
C HIS A 143 2.67 -0.56 -2.57
N GLU A 144 1.49 -1.14 -2.31
CA GLU A 144 1.30 -2.07 -1.20
C GLU A 144 2.07 -3.38 -1.41
N CYS A 145 2.07 -3.92 -2.62
CA CYS A 145 2.79 -5.14 -2.92
C CYS A 145 4.32 -4.96 -2.91
N ASP A 146 4.82 -3.75 -3.14
CA ASP A 146 6.25 -3.43 -2.97
C ASP A 146 6.71 -3.69 -1.53
N HIS A 147 5.88 -3.42 -0.53
CA HIS A 147 6.21 -3.71 0.87
C HIS A 147 6.48 -5.19 1.11
N LEU A 148 5.90 -6.08 0.32
CA LEU A 148 6.07 -7.53 0.45
C LEU A 148 7.43 -8.02 -0.07
N ILE A 149 8.11 -7.21 -0.86
CA ILE A 149 9.47 -7.49 -1.38
C ILE A 149 10.52 -6.52 -0.81
N GLY A 150 10.17 -5.82 0.27
CA GLY A 150 11.10 -4.92 0.96
C GLY A 150 11.38 -3.61 0.23
N VAL A 151 10.47 -3.14 -0.62
CA VAL A 151 10.62 -1.91 -1.39
C VAL A 151 9.71 -0.82 -0.82
N LEU A 152 10.30 0.34 -0.52
CA LEU A 152 9.60 1.56 -0.13
C LEU A 152 9.58 2.54 -1.31
N TYR A 153 8.53 3.34 -1.43
CA TYR A 153 8.38 4.22 -2.60
C TYR A 153 9.56 5.17 -2.85
N PRO A 154 10.29 5.68 -1.81
CA PRO A 154 11.46 6.51 -2.07
C PRO A 154 12.54 5.84 -2.94
N MET A 155 12.61 4.50 -2.89
CA MET A 155 13.55 3.72 -3.72
C MET A 155 13.19 3.78 -5.22
N ARG A 156 11.97 4.17 -5.56
CA ARG A 156 11.47 4.28 -6.94
C ARG A 156 11.44 5.70 -7.46
N VAL A 157 11.72 6.69 -6.63
CA VAL A 157 11.79 8.10 -7.03
C VAL A 157 13.00 8.29 -7.96
N ARG A 158 12.76 8.83 -9.15
CA ARG A 158 13.80 9.09 -10.17
C ARG A 158 14.33 10.51 -10.13
N ASP A 159 13.49 11.46 -9.75
CA ASP A 159 13.80 12.89 -9.72
C ASP A 159 13.64 13.44 -8.30
N PHE A 160 14.76 13.63 -7.60
CA PHE A 160 14.76 14.11 -6.23
C PHE A 160 14.31 15.57 -6.09
N SER A 161 14.22 16.35 -7.19
CA SER A 161 13.59 17.67 -7.14
C SER A 161 12.07 17.60 -6.90
N ARG A 162 11.50 16.40 -7.09
CA ARG A 162 10.09 16.09 -6.84
C ARG A 162 9.94 15.07 -5.71
N PHE A 163 10.77 15.18 -4.69
CA PHE A 163 10.72 14.38 -3.47
C PHE A 163 11.14 15.28 -2.29
N GLY A 164 10.32 15.36 -1.27
CA GLY A 164 10.61 16.19 -0.11
C GLY A 164 9.49 16.20 0.91
N TYR A 165 9.62 17.10 1.86
CA TYR A 165 8.59 17.28 2.88
C TYR A 165 7.32 17.87 2.29
N THR A 166 6.17 17.30 2.66
CA THR A 166 4.85 17.72 2.19
C THR A 166 4.60 19.19 2.48
N GLU A 167 4.95 19.67 3.67
CA GLU A 167 4.83 21.08 4.09
C GLU A 167 5.60 22.05 3.20
N VAL A 168 6.67 21.59 2.54
CA VAL A 168 7.49 22.40 1.62
C VAL A 168 6.96 22.29 0.19
N LEU A 169 6.65 21.08 -0.25
CA LEU A 169 6.16 20.80 -1.62
C LEU A 169 4.73 21.33 -1.85
N PHE A 170 3.91 21.23 -0.84
CA PHE A 170 2.49 21.60 -0.88
C PHE A 170 2.12 22.50 0.30
N PRO A 171 2.60 23.78 0.32
CA PRO A 171 2.28 24.70 1.39
C PRO A 171 0.76 24.87 1.53
N GLY A 172 0.23 24.68 2.73
CA GLY A 172 -1.20 24.81 3.02
C GLY A 172 -1.97 23.50 3.10
N LEU A 173 -1.33 22.34 2.85
CA LEU A 173 -1.87 21.05 3.29
C LEU A 173 -1.58 20.87 4.78
N ASP A 174 -2.60 20.44 5.54
CA ASP A 174 -2.44 20.13 6.96
C ASP A 174 -1.62 18.84 7.13
N ASP A 175 -0.82 18.76 8.19
CA ASP A 175 -0.02 17.57 8.53
C ASP A 175 -0.89 16.30 8.74
N ALA A 176 -2.19 16.45 8.90
CA ALA A 176 -3.16 15.36 9.03
C ALA A 176 -3.41 14.63 7.70
N ASP A 177 -2.94 15.18 6.58
CA ASP A 177 -3.10 14.60 5.24
C ASP A 177 -1.89 13.77 4.80
N ASP A 178 -0.91 13.56 5.69
CA ASP A 178 0.31 12.78 5.45
C ASP A 178 0.25 11.35 6.00
#